data_9ed9bdb500116cba01a966e904ca2285
#
_entry.id   9ed9bdb500116cba01a966e904ca2285
#
_cell.length_a   1.000
_cell.length_b   1.000
_cell.length_c   1.000
_cell.angle_alpha   90.00
_cell.angle_beta   90.00
_cell.angle_gamma   90.00
#
_symmetry.space_group_name_H-M   'P 1'
#
loop_
_entity.id
_entity.type
_entity.pdbx_description
1 polymer ?
#
loop_
_entity_poly.entity_id
_entity_poly.type
_entity_poly.pdbx_seq_one_letter_code
_entity_poly.pdbx_strand_id
1 'polypeptide(L)'
;MISKDKELKIYDTLRTVFGFQTFRPNQEFIIKNILDKQDVFAVMPTGGGKSLCYQLPAKIMQGTAIVISPLISLMKDQVDAAQGNGIAAAFMNSSLNTQEMFDVHRKLINNKLELLYIAPERFVMPHFLETLQKITVSFFAIDEAHCISEWGHDFRPDYLGLSIIPRMFPQISASAFTATATLRVQEDIIRKIGLRSPLLVRASFNRPNLFYRVERKS
;
A
#
# COMPACT_ATOMS: atom_id res chain seq x y z
N MET A 1 -13.23 0.23 18.16
CA MET A 1 -14.10 -0.88 17.68
C MET A 1 -14.85 -0.38 16.44
N ILE A 2 -14.72 -1.08 15.33
CA ILE A 2 -15.43 -0.76 14.08
C ILE A 2 -16.94 -0.94 14.29
N SER A 3 -17.76 -0.02 13.79
CA SER A 3 -19.23 -0.15 13.84
C SER A 3 -19.70 -1.34 12.99
N LYS A 4 -20.85 -1.93 13.35
CA LYS A 4 -21.46 -3.02 12.57
C LYS A 4 -21.67 -2.66 11.10
N ASP A 5 -22.01 -1.40 10.81
CA ASP A 5 -22.22 -0.92 9.44
C ASP A 5 -20.91 -0.90 8.63
N LYS A 6 -19.80 -0.49 9.25
CA LYS A 6 -18.48 -0.56 8.61
C LYS A 6 -18.06 -2.02 8.35
N GLU A 7 -18.32 -2.91 9.29
CA GLU A 7 -18.01 -4.33 9.13
C GLU A 7 -18.82 -4.96 8.00
N LEU A 8 -20.12 -4.67 7.92
CA LEU A 8 -20.96 -5.12 6.82
C LEU A 8 -20.43 -4.63 5.46
N LYS A 9 -20.03 -3.35 5.39
CA LYS A 9 -19.47 -2.75 4.17
C LYS A 9 -18.15 -3.42 3.75
N ILE A 10 -17.30 -3.83 4.69
CA ILE A 10 -16.05 -4.55 4.41
C ILE A 10 -16.33 -5.87 3.69
N TYR A 11 -17.25 -6.70 4.25
CA TYR A 11 -17.58 -8.00 3.68
C TYR A 11 -18.37 -7.90 2.38
N ASP A 12 -19.25 -6.90 2.26
CA ASP A 12 -19.95 -6.63 1.02
C ASP A 12 -18.98 -6.25 -0.10
N THR A 13 -18.06 -5.30 0.16
CA THR A 13 -17.02 -4.91 -0.80
C THR A 13 -16.12 -6.09 -1.17
N LEU A 14 -15.74 -6.93 -0.20
CA LEU A 14 -14.94 -8.12 -0.48
C LEU A 14 -15.61 -9.04 -1.50
N ARG A 15 -16.93 -9.25 -1.36
CA ARG A 15 -17.71 -10.14 -2.24
C ARG A 15 -18.05 -9.52 -3.57
N THR A 16 -18.56 -8.30 -3.57
CA THR A 16 -19.12 -7.65 -4.77
C THR A 16 -18.06 -7.06 -5.67
N VAL A 17 -16.96 -6.54 -5.11
CA VAL A 17 -15.88 -5.90 -5.85
C VAL A 17 -14.75 -6.87 -6.15
N PHE A 18 -14.33 -7.66 -5.16
CA PHE A 18 -13.17 -8.54 -5.31
C PHE A 18 -13.52 -10.02 -5.57
N GLY A 19 -14.79 -10.42 -5.46
CA GLY A 19 -15.24 -11.79 -5.71
C GLY A 19 -14.83 -12.82 -4.67
N PHE A 20 -14.28 -12.39 -3.51
CA PHE A 20 -13.82 -13.29 -2.45
C PHE A 20 -14.90 -13.48 -1.38
N GLN A 21 -15.07 -14.72 -0.90
CA GLN A 21 -16.03 -15.03 0.17
C GLN A 21 -15.44 -14.81 1.56
N THR A 22 -14.13 -14.97 1.71
CA THR A 22 -13.41 -14.89 2.99
C THR A 22 -12.08 -14.21 2.82
N PHE A 23 -11.60 -13.60 3.89
CA PHE A 23 -10.24 -13.05 3.97
C PHE A 23 -9.21 -14.16 4.17
N ARG A 24 -8.02 -13.95 3.64
CA ARG A 24 -6.84 -14.70 4.07
C ARG A 24 -6.41 -14.26 5.47
N PRO A 25 -5.63 -15.08 6.20
CA PRO A 25 -5.13 -14.71 7.52
C PRO A 25 -4.53 -13.30 7.54
N ASN A 26 -4.86 -12.53 8.57
CA ASN A 26 -4.45 -11.14 8.84
C ASN A 26 -5.02 -10.05 7.92
N GLN A 27 -5.57 -10.36 6.74
CA GLN A 27 -6.09 -9.33 5.83
C GLN A 27 -7.21 -8.49 6.48
N GLU A 28 -8.21 -9.15 7.06
CA GLU A 28 -9.33 -8.47 7.73
C GLU A 28 -8.84 -7.54 8.84
N PHE A 29 -7.90 -8.01 9.66
CA PHE A 29 -7.36 -7.25 10.76
C PHE A 29 -6.61 -6.00 10.28
N ILE A 30 -5.78 -6.13 9.24
CA ILE A 30 -5.10 -5.01 8.60
C ILE A 30 -6.10 -4.00 8.05
N ILE A 31 -7.08 -4.46 7.26
CA ILE A 31 -8.09 -3.63 6.62
C ILE A 31 -8.88 -2.82 7.65
N LYS A 32 -9.33 -3.48 8.73
CA LYS A 32 -10.07 -2.81 9.81
C LYS A 32 -9.25 -1.68 10.44
N ASN A 33 -7.96 -1.89 10.67
CA ASN A 33 -7.11 -0.86 11.28
C ASN A 33 -6.81 0.30 10.32
N ILE A 34 -6.64 0.04 9.01
CA ILE A 34 -6.53 1.12 8.01
C ILE A 34 -7.80 1.96 7.97
N LEU A 35 -8.98 1.33 8.00
CA LEU A 35 -10.27 2.03 8.03
C LEU A 35 -10.48 2.84 9.31
N ASP A 36 -9.87 2.44 10.42
CA ASP A 36 -9.84 3.19 11.68
C ASP A 36 -8.70 4.24 11.74
N LYS A 37 -8.02 4.46 10.59
CA LYS A 37 -6.94 5.46 10.43
C LYS A 37 -5.75 5.20 11.35
N GLN A 38 -5.50 3.95 11.70
CA GLN A 38 -4.31 3.54 12.44
C GLN A 38 -3.17 3.28 11.46
N ASP A 39 -1.95 3.67 11.84
CA ASP A 39 -0.76 3.28 11.10
C ASP A 39 -0.56 1.76 11.23
N VAL A 40 -0.14 1.12 10.13
CA VAL A 40 0.06 -0.33 10.07
C VAL A 40 1.45 -0.66 9.54
N PHE A 41 2.09 -1.65 10.13
CA PHE A 41 3.27 -2.28 9.56
C PHE A 41 3.01 -3.78 9.38
N ALA A 42 2.99 -4.25 8.14
CA ALA A 42 2.65 -5.61 7.81
C ALA A 42 3.77 -6.35 7.06
N VAL A 43 4.25 -7.45 7.64
CA VAL A 43 5.13 -8.40 6.97
C VAL A 43 4.29 -9.57 6.49
N MET A 44 4.11 -9.67 5.16
CA MET A 44 3.26 -10.66 4.51
C MET A 44 3.99 -11.27 3.31
N PRO A 45 4.06 -12.60 3.17
CA PRO A 45 4.78 -13.23 2.07
C PRO A 45 4.25 -12.79 0.70
N THR A 46 5.08 -12.94 -0.33
CA THR A 46 4.65 -12.79 -1.73
C THR A 46 3.48 -13.74 -2.01
N GLY A 47 2.44 -13.26 -2.68
CA GLY A 47 1.19 -14.01 -2.86
C GLY A 47 0.26 -14.04 -1.64
N GLY A 48 0.64 -13.40 -0.51
CA GLY A 48 -0.17 -13.28 0.70
C GLY A 48 -1.37 -12.33 0.57
N GLY A 49 -1.51 -11.65 -0.57
CA GLY A 49 -2.63 -10.74 -0.84
C GLY A 49 -2.47 -9.36 -0.21
N LYS A 50 -1.23 -8.82 -0.15
CA LYS A 50 -0.94 -7.46 0.32
C LYS A 50 -1.80 -6.40 -0.38
N SER A 51 -1.95 -6.51 -1.70
CA SER A 51 -2.70 -5.52 -2.50
C SER A 51 -4.15 -5.35 -2.03
N LEU A 52 -4.83 -6.44 -1.66
CA LEU A 52 -6.19 -6.37 -1.13
C LEU A 52 -6.26 -5.53 0.16
N CYS A 53 -5.21 -5.58 0.99
CA CYS A 53 -5.17 -4.87 2.26
C CYS A 53 -5.23 -3.34 2.11
N TYR A 54 -4.82 -2.79 0.96
CA TYR A 54 -4.95 -1.35 0.68
C TYR A 54 -5.97 -1.03 -0.43
N GLN A 55 -6.23 -1.93 -1.38
CA GLN A 55 -7.24 -1.70 -2.41
C GLN A 55 -8.67 -1.70 -1.85
N LEU A 56 -8.99 -2.60 -0.93
CA LEU A 56 -10.32 -2.66 -0.33
C LEU A 56 -10.63 -1.43 0.54
N PRO A 57 -9.74 -0.96 1.43
CA PRO A 57 -9.93 0.31 2.12
C PRO A 57 -10.06 1.51 1.17
N ALA A 58 -9.26 1.56 0.08
CA ALA A 58 -9.34 2.62 -0.91
C ALA A 58 -10.73 2.70 -1.55
N LYS A 59 -11.38 1.54 -1.80
CA LYS A 59 -12.76 1.49 -2.32
C LYS A 59 -13.81 1.95 -1.32
N ILE A 60 -13.57 1.78 -0.02
CA ILE A 60 -14.53 2.12 1.05
C ILE A 60 -14.41 3.57 1.49
N MET A 61 -13.17 4.09 1.60
CA MET A 61 -12.88 5.41 2.15
C MET A 61 -13.14 6.52 1.13
N GLN A 62 -13.48 7.69 1.63
CA GLN A 62 -13.56 8.89 0.81
C GLN A 62 -12.16 9.44 0.54
N GLY A 63 -11.90 9.87 -0.70
CA GLY A 63 -10.63 10.43 -1.14
C GLY A 63 -9.79 9.40 -1.89
N THR A 64 -8.56 9.77 -2.20
CA THR A 64 -7.61 8.95 -2.96
C THR A 64 -6.59 8.29 -2.03
N ALA A 65 -6.48 6.97 -2.05
CA ALA A 65 -5.37 6.26 -1.43
C ALA A 65 -4.13 6.39 -2.31
N ILE A 66 -3.00 6.74 -1.70
CA ILE A 66 -1.72 6.91 -2.41
C ILE A 66 -0.84 5.70 -2.10
N VAL A 67 -0.55 4.89 -3.12
CA VAL A 67 0.31 3.71 -3.00
C VAL A 67 1.68 4.01 -3.59
N ILE A 68 2.69 4.08 -2.73
CA ILE A 68 4.08 4.26 -3.15
C ILE A 68 4.68 2.87 -3.40
N SER A 69 5.13 2.62 -4.62
CA SER A 69 5.71 1.33 -5.03
C SER A 69 6.96 1.53 -5.87
N PRO A 70 7.99 0.67 -5.74
CA PRO A 70 9.22 0.79 -6.53
C PRO A 70 9.13 0.07 -7.87
N LEU A 71 8.08 -0.74 -8.08
CA LEU A 71 7.97 -1.69 -9.19
C LEU A 71 7.17 -1.09 -10.35
N ILE A 72 7.82 -0.17 -11.09
CA ILE A 72 7.21 0.55 -12.22
C ILE A 72 6.56 -0.41 -13.23
N SER A 73 7.22 -1.51 -13.54
CA SER A 73 6.71 -2.53 -14.48
C SER A 73 5.42 -3.20 -14.02
N LEU A 74 5.20 -3.32 -12.72
CA LEU A 74 4.01 -3.94 -12.16
C LEU A 74 2.86 -2.95 -11.87
N MET A 75 3.16 -1.63 -11.88
CA MET A 75 2.12 -0.64 -11.58
C MET A 75 0.96 -0.69 -12.56
N LYS A 76 1.24 -0.89 -13.85
CA LYS A 76 0.21 -1.00 -14.88
C LYS A 76 -0.70 -2.20 -14.60
N ASP A 77 -0.12 -3.37 -14.37
CA ASP A 77 -0.87 -4.60 -14.09
C ASP A 77 -1.73 -4.46 -12.83
N GLN A 78 -1.19 -3.78 -11.78
CA GLN A 78 -1.94 -3.51 -10.55
C GLN A 78 -3.11 -2.55 -10.79
N VAL A 79 -2.92 -1.53 -11.62
CA VAL A 79 -3.98 -0.59 -11.98
C VAL A 79 -5.02 -1.26 -12.87
N ASP A 80 -4.62 -2.03 -13.88
CA ASP A 80 -5.52 -2.74 -14.77
C ASP A 80 -6.39 -3.73 -13.98
N ALA A 81 -5.80 -4.47 -13.04
CA ALA A 81 -6.53 -5.37 -12.14
C ALA A 81 -7.49 -4.60 -11.20
N ALA A 82 -7.07 -3.47 -10.64
CA ALA A 82 -7.93 -2.64 -9.80
C ALA A 82 -9.12 -2.06 -10.58
N GLN A 83 -8.88 -1.58 -11.81
CA GLN A 83 -9.92 -1.08 -12.70
C GLN A 83 -10.88 -2.20 -13.12
N GLY A 84 -10.38 -3.41 -13.37
CA GLY A 84 -11.20 -4.60 -13.63
C GLY A 84 -12.16 -4.93 -12.49
N ASN A 85 -11.78 -4.59 -11.26
CA ASN A 85 -12.62 -4.69 -10.07
C ASN A 85 -13.49 -3.42 -9.82
N GLY A 86 -13.55 -2.49 -10.77
CA GLY A 86 -14.36 -1.28 -10.63
C GLY A 86 -13.81 -0.25 -9.65
N ILE A 87 -12.50 -0.24 -9.39
CA ILE A 87 -11.81 0.78 -8.61
C ILE A 87 -11.29 1.85 -9.57
N ALA A 88 -11.58 3.12 -9.32
CA ALA A 88 -11.05 4.23 -10.10
C ALA A 88 -9.56 4.43 -9.78
N ALA A 89 -8.70 3.64 -10.45
CA ALA A 89 -7.27 3.60 -10.22
C ALA A 89 -6.47 4.22 -11.37
N ALA A 90 -5.28 4.77 -11.05
CA ALA A 90 -4.29 5.23 -12.01
C ALA A 90 -2.87 5.03 -11.45
N PHE A 91 -1.86 5.26 -12.28
CA PHE A 91 -0.46 5.32 -11.83
C PHE A 91 0.26 6.55 -12.35
N MET A 92 1.31 6.97 -11.64
CA MET A 92 2.25 8.03 -12.05
C MET A 92 3.68 7.51 -11.90
N ASN A 93 4.36 7.30 -13.02
CA ASN A 93 5.77 6.91 -13.05
C ASN A 93 6.47 7.48 -14.30
N SER A 94 7.72 7.12 -14.54
CA SER A 94 8.52 7.62 -15.67
C SER A 94 8.12 7.09 -17.05
N SER A 95 7.24 6.08 -17.11
CA SER A 95 6.80 5.50 -18.40
C SER A 95 5.70 6.32 -19.07
N LEU A 96 4.99 7.19 -18.32
CA LEU A 96 3.92 8.01 -18.87
C LEU A 96 4.47 9.18 -19.69
N ASN A 97 3.86 9.43 -20.85
CA ASN A 97 4.10 10.64 -21.60
C ASN A 97 3.41 11.86 -20.95
N THR A 98 3.70 13.06 -21.47
CA THR A 98 3.20 14.33 -20.90
C THR A 98 1.67 14.39 -20.87
N GLN A 99 0.99 13.91 -21.91
CA GLN A 99 -0.47 13.94 -22.00
C GLN A 99 -1.10 12.99 -21.00
N GLU A 100 -0.60 11.77 -20.92
CA GLU A 100 -1.05 10.77 -19.93
C GLU A 100 -0.87 11.28 -18.50
N MET A 101 0.28 11.89 -18.21
CA MET A 101 0.56 12.50 -16.91
C MET A 101 -0.43 13.60 -16.57
N PHE A 102 -0.73 14.47 -17.53
CA PHE A 102 -1.72 15.54 -17.38
C PHE A 102 -3.12 14.97 -17.10
N ASP A 103 -3.53 13.91 -17.82
CA ASP A 103 -4.84 13.28 -17.65
C ASP A 103 -4.98 12.60 -16.28
N VAL A 104 -3.94 11.93 -15.78
CA VAL A 104 -3.94 11.38 -14.43
C VAL A 104 -4.01 12.50 -13.39
N HIS A 105 -3.20 13.55 -13.54
CA HIS A 105 -3.22 14.70 -12.65
C HIS A 105 -4.60 15.38 -12.62
N ARG A 106 -5.24 15.56 -13.78
CA ARG A 106 -6.59 16.14 -13.88
C ARG A 106 -7.64 15.26 -13.17
N LYS A 107 -7.54 13.93 -13.28
CA LYS A 107 -8.42 13.00 -12.52
C LYS A 107 -8.20 13.14 -11.02
N LEU A 108 -6.95 13.25 -10.59
CA LEU A 108 -6.57 13.36 -9.19
C LEU A 108 -7.14 14.65 -8.55
N ILE A 109 -6.89 15.82 -9.14
CA ILE A 109 -7.37 17.10 -8.59
C ILE A 109 -8.89 17.25 -8.61
N ASN A 110 -9.58 16.51 -9.48
CA ASN A 110 -11.04 16.48 -9.53
C ASN A 110 -11.66 15.37 -8.65
N ASN A 111 -10.88 14.75 -7.76
CA ASN A 111 -11.31 13.66 -6.87
C ASN A 111 -11.99 12.48 -7.61
N LYS A 112 -11.51 12.16 -8.82
CA LYS A 112 -12.01 11.06 -9.65
C LYS A 112 -11.22 9.77 -9.50
N LEU A 113 -10.25 9.73 -8.59
CA LEU A 113 -9.45 8.53 -8.29
C LEU A 113 -9.73 8.06 -6.87
N GLU A 114 -9.92 6.77 -6.72
CA GLU A 114 -9.96 6.07 -5.44
C GLU A 114 -8.55 5.57 -5.04
N LEU A 115 -7.69 5.29 -6.05
CA LEU A 115 -6.37 4.70 -5.85
C LEU A 115 -5.37 5.28 -6.85
N LEU A 116 -4.23 5.75 -6.36
CA LEU A 116 -3.12 6.22 -7.19
C LEU A 116 -1.83 5.50 -6.79
N TYR A 117 -1.26 4.75 -7.74
CA TYR A 117 0.11 4.24 -7.61
C TYR A 117 1.11 5.29 -8.07
N ILE A 118 2.17 5.48 -7.30
CA ILE A 118 3.21 6.45 -7.63
C ILE A 118 4.60 5.90 -7.32
N ALA A 119 5.55 6.21 -8.18
CA ALA A 119 6.95 5.91 -7.95
C ALA A 119 7.53 6.83 -6.86
N PRO A 120 8.44 6.35 -5.99
CA PRO A 120 8.94 7.09 -4.84
C PRO A 120 9.62 8.41 -5.23
N GLU A 121 10.39 8.43 -6.32
CA GLU A 121 11.05 9.63 -6.84
C GLU A 121 10.06 10.73 -7.29
N ARG A 122 8.88 10.34 -7.74
CA ARG A 122 7.82 11.28 -8.11
C ARG A 122 7.02 11.77 -6.91
N PHE A 123 6.86 10.92 -5.91
CA PHE A 123 6.15 11.25 -4.69
C PHE A 123 6.76 12.48 -4.01
N VAL A 124 8.08 12.58 -3.94
CA VAL A 124 8.80 13.67 -3.25
C VAL A 124 8.91 14.95 -4.06
N MET A 125 8.41 15.00 -5.29
CA MET A 125 8.43 16.22 -6.10
C MET A 125 7.55 17.32 -5.48
N PRO A 126 8.05 18.56 -5.32
CA PRO A 126 7.33 19.63 -4.63
C PRO A 126 5.92 19.86 -5.17
N HIS A 127 5.76 19.93 -6.49
CA HIS A 127 4.45 20.16 -7.12
C HIS A 127 3.45 19.04 -6.89
N PHE A 128 3.93 17.79 -6.69
CA PHE A 128 3.05 16.68 -6.36
C PHE A 128 2.61 16.74 -4.89
N LEU A 129 3.53 17.08 -3.98
CA LEU A 129 3.20 17.27 -2.56
C LEU A 129 2.20 18.42 -2.37
N GLU A 130 2.35 19.53 -3.11
CA GLU A 130 1.38 20.62 -3.13
C GLU A 130 0.01 20.17 -3.67
N THR A 131 -0.01 19.28 -4.67
CA THR A 131 -1.25 18.69 -5.18
C THR A 131 -1.94 17.86 -4.10
N LEU A 132 -1.20 17.03 -3.37
CA LEU A 132 -1.75 16.20 -2.30
C LEU A 132 -2.36 17.03 -1.15
N GLN A 133 -1.82 18.22 -0.88
CA GLN A 133 -2.38 19.15 0.12
C GLN A 133 -3.72 19.76 -0.29
N LYS A 134 -4.04 19.75 -1.59
CA LYS A 134 -5.27 20.34 -2.15
C LYS A 134 -6.40 19.34 -2.37
N ILE A 135 -6.13 18.06 -2.22
CA ILE A 135 -7.11 16.98 -2.41
C ILE A 135 -7.38 16.23 -1.10
N THR A 136 -8.40 15.40 -1.10
CA THR A 136 -8.64 14.47 0.01
C THR A 136 -7.83 13.21 -0.20
N VAL A 137 -6.76 13.04 0.59
CA VAL A 137 -6.01 11.80 0.68
C VAL A 137 -6.63 10.91 1.77
N SER A 138 -6.99 9.68 1.44
CA SER A 138 -7.60 8.76 2.40
C SER A 138 -6.57 8.13 3.34
N PHE A 139 -5.47 7.63 2.81
CA PHE A 139 -4.30 7.10 3.53
C PHE A 139 -3.11 6.92 2.58
N PHE A 140 -1.94 6.66 3.14
CA PHE A 140 -0.74 6.26 2.40
C PHE A 140 -0.50 4.76 2.57
N ALA A 141 -0.16 4.06 1.49
CA ALA A 141 0.36 2.70 1.50
C ALA A 141 1.77 2.69 0.90
N ILE A 142 2.74 2.15 1.63
CA ILE A 142 4.11 2.03 1.18
C ILE A 142 4.36 0.55 0.90
N ASP A 143 4.36 0.19 -0.38
CA ASP A 143 4.65 -1.18 -0.81
C ASP A 143 6.16 -1.39 -0.89
N GLU A 144 6.61 -2.63 -0.72
CA GLU A 144 8.01 -3.02 -0.63
C GLU A 144 8.81 -2.12 0.33
N ALA A 145 8.24 -1.83 1.49
CA ALA A 145 8.79 -0.88 2.47
C ALA A 145 10.22 -1.21 2.94
N HIS A 146 10.70 -2.46 2.73
CA HIS A 146 12.09 -2.83 3.00
C HIS A 146 13.10 -2.01 2.18
N CYS A 147 12.66 -1.42 1.06
CA CYS A 147 13.49 -0.55 0.23
C CYS A 147 13.99 0.72 0.96
N ILE A 148 13.36 1.15 2.06
CA ILE A 148 13.83 2.30 2.85
C ILE A 148 15.03 1.97 3.74
N SER A 149 15.27 0.68 4.01
CA SER A 149 16.28 0.23 4.96
C SER A 149 17.58 -0.16 4.28
N GLU A 150 18.68 0.45 4.67
CA GLU A 150 20.03 0.06 4.24
C GLU A 150 20.44 -1.36 4.70
N TRP A 151 19.71 -1.88 5.67
CA TRP A 151 19.87 -3.28 6.14
C TRP A 151 18.97 -4.26 5.38
N GLY A 152 18.14 -3.73 4.46
CA GLY A 152 17.30 -4.54 3.56
C GLY A 152 18.10 -5.07 2.38
N HIS A 153 17.54 -6.02 1.67
CA HIS A 153 18.19 -6.65 0.50
C HIS A 153 18.06 -5.84 -0.80
N ASP A 154 17.19 -4.82 -0.83
CA ASP A 154 16.95 -3.95 -2.01
C ASP A 154 16.78 -2.49 -1.54
N PHE A 155 17.86 -1.91 -1.00
CA PHE A 155 17.83 -0.51 -0.56
C PHE A 155 17.70 0.44 -1.74
N ARG A 156 16.76 1.40 -1.63
CA ARG A 156 16.54 2.45 -2.63
C ARG A 156 16.54 3.83 -1.98
N PRO A 157 17.52 4.69 -2.31
CA PRO A 157 17.65 6.03 -1.73
C PRO A 157 16.38 6.87 -1.85
N ASP A 158 15.61 6.73 -2.95
CA ASP A 158 14.37 7.47 -3.19
C ASP A 158 13.31 7.25 -2.11
N TYR A 159 13.34 6.09 -1.41
CA TYR A 159 12.45 5.80 -0.29
C TYR A 159 12.73 6.65 0.95
N LEU A 160 13.93 7.20 1.12
CA LEU A 160 14.27 8.04 2.28
C LEU A 160 13.42 9.32 2.31
N GLY A 161 13.00 9.80 1.15
CA GLY A 161 12.11 10.95 1.05
C GLY A 161 10.72 10.73 1.64
N LEU A 162 10.29 9.48 1.87
CA LEU A 162 8.98 9.16 2.45
C LEU A 162 8.86 9.58 3.93
N SER A 163 9.98 9.87 4.60
CA SER A 163 9.99 10.46 5.95
C SER A 163 9.24 11.80 6.05
N ILE A 164 8.92 12.42 4.92
CA ILE A 164 8.12 13.66 4.85
C ILE A 164 6.64 13.43 5.18
N ILE A 165 6.11 12.21 5.01
CA ILE A 165 4.68 11.87 5.16
C ILE A 165 4.12 12.33 6.51
N PRO A 166 4.64 11.91 7.68
CA PRO A 166 4.06 12.29 8.97
C PRO A 166 4.19 13.78 9.28
N ARG A 167 5.13 14.48 8.65
CA ARG A 167 5.33 15.93 8.84
C ARG A 167 4.36 16.76 8.02
N MET A 168 4.15 16.39 6.74
CA MET A 168 3.26 17.14 5.85
C MET A 168 1.80 16.73 5.98
N PHE A 169 1.55 15.47 6.38
CA PHE A 169 0.21 14.88 6.46
C PHE A 169 -0.05 14.24 7.84
N PRO A 170 0.05 15.01 8.93
CA PRO A 170 -0.01 14.46 10.30
C PRO A 170 -1.35 13.81 10.66
N GLN A 171 -2.43 14.12 9.95
CA GLN A 171 -3.77 13.57 10.16
C GLN A 171 -4.08 12.34 9.29
N ILE A 172 -3.17 11.97 8.39
CA ILE A 172 -3.36 10.86 7.47
C ILE A 172 -2.52 9.68 7.93
N SER A 173 -3.13 8.50 8.00
CA SER A 173 -2.44 7.27 8.40
C SER A 173 -1.56 6.74 7.26
N ALA A 174 -0.49 6.05 7.64
CA ALA A 174 0.39 5.36 6.72
C ALA A 174 0.48 3.87 7.05
N SER A 175 0.45 3.05 6.01
CA SER A 175 0.57 1.60 6.13
C SER A 175 1.76 1.12 5.30
N ALA A 176 2.70 0.42 5.92
CA ALA A 176 3.88 -0.11 5.27
C ALA A 176 3.79 -1.63 5.12
N PHE A 177 4.04 -2.11 3.91
CA PHE A 177 3.96 -3.51 3.52
C PHE A 177 5.30 -4.00 2.99
N THR A 178 5.71 -5.19 3.40
CA THR A 178 6.87 -5.87 2.84
C THR A 178 6.68 -7.37 2.85
N ALA A 179 7.39 -8.08 1.96
CA ALA A 179 7.40 -9.53 1.96
C ALA A 179 8.40 -10.09 2.98
N THR A 180 9.50 -9.40 3.20
CA THR A 180 10.61 -9.88 4.04
C THR A 180 11.19 -8.75 4.85
N ALA A 181 11.34 -8.95 6.14
CA ALA A 181 12.06 -8.02 7.02
C ALA A 181 12.49 -8.72 8.31
N THR A 182 13.78 -8.69 8.63
CA THR A 182 14.28 -9.05 9.97
C THR A 182 13.80 -8.04 11.00
N LEU A 183 13.88 -8.35 12.29
CA LEU A 183 13.48 -7.41 13.35
C LEU A 183 14.17 -6.05 13.21
N ARG A 184 15.47 -6.06 12.95
CA ARG A 184 16.27 -4.84 12.73
C ARG A 184 15.75 -4.01 11.55
N VAL A 185 15.41 -4.67 10.43
CA VAL A 185 14.85 -4.00 9.25
C VAL A 185 13.45 -3.43 9.57
N GLN A 186 12.63 -4.14 10.33
CA GLN A 186 11.30 -3.68 10.75
C GLN A 186 11.39 -2.39 11.58
N GLU A 187 12.25 -2.35 12.59
CA GLU A 187 12.48 -1.18 13.42
C GLU A 187 12.99 0.01 12.61
N ASP A 188 13.93 -0.24 11.69
CA ASP A 188 14.48 0.79 10.81
C ASP A 188 13.41 1.37 9.87
N ILE A 189 12.56 0.53 9.28
CA ILE A 189 11.43 0.96 8.44
C ILE A 189 10.48 1.85 9.23
N ILE A 190 10.01 1.39 10.39
CA ILE A 190 9.07 2.13 11.26
C ILE A 190 9.62 3.50 11.60
N ARG A 191 10.89 3.55 12.00
CA ARG A 191 11.58 4.79 12.37
C ARG A 191 11.76 5.73 11.17
N LYS A 192 12.24 5.23 10.02
CA LYS A 192 12.54 6.04 8.84
C LYS A 192 11.29 6.60 8.17
N ILE A 193 10.20 5.84 8.10
CA ILE A 193 8.90 6.33 7.63
C ILE A 193 8.27 7.27 8.67
N GLY A 194 8.53 7.03 9.96
CA GLY A 194 7.91 7.77 11.06
C GLY A 194 6.49 7.29 11.36
N LEU A 195 6.25 5.97 11.29
CA LEU A 195 4.95 5.38 11.65
C LEU A 195 4.67 5.58 13.15
N ARG A 196 3.44 5.98 13.46
CA ARG A 196 3.01 6.37 14.81
C ARG A 196 2.32 5.20 15.52
N SER A 197 3.01 4.57 16.46
CA SER A 197 2.51 3.40 17.20
C SER A 197 1.79 2.40 16.28
N PRO A 198 2.45 1.92 15.21
CA PRO A 198 1.77 1.14 14.19
C PRO A 198 1.28 -0.21 14.75
N LEU A 199 0.15 -0.67 14.23
CA LEU A 199 -0.22 -2.07 14.34
C LEU A 199 0.83 -2.94 13.65
N LEU A 200 1.46 -3.86 14.40
CA LEU A 200 2.44 -4.79 13.85
C LEU A 200 1.79 -6.11 13.48
N VAL A 201 1.83 -6.46 12.19
CA VAL A 201 1.31 -7.73 11.69
C VAL A 201 2.42 -8.53 11.04
N ARG A 202 2.60 -9.78 11.49
CA ARG A 202 3.55 -10.73 10.91
C ARG A 202 2.79 -11.97 10.48
N ALA A 203 2.67 -12.18 9.18
CA ALA A 203 2.11 -13.42 8.66
C ALA A 203 3.14 -14.55 8.75
N SER A 204 2.66 -15.77 8.94
CA SER A 204 3.52 -16.95 8.87
C SER A 204 4.06 -17.14 7.45
N PHE A 205 5.34 -17.46 7.34
CA PHE A 205 5.98 -17.86 6.08
C PHE A 205 5.84 -19.35 5.81
N ASN A 206 5.26 -20.10 6.76
CA ASN A 206 5.03 -21.53 6.59
C ASN A 206 3.99 -21.75 5.49
N ARG A 207 4.39 -22.49 4.47
CA ARG A 207 3.52 -22.94 3.37
C ARG A 207 3.27 -24.43 3.53
N PRO A 208 2.20 -24.85 4.18
CA PRO A 208 1.94 -26.28 4.48
C PRO A 208 1.82 -27.14 3.23
N ASN A 209 1.62 -26.51 2.05
CA ASN A 209 1.57 -27.18 0.75
C ASN A 209 2.95 -27.33 0.07
N LEU A 210 4.03 -26.81 0.67
CA LEU A 210 5.40 -26.96 0.16
C LEU A 210 6.20 -27.83 1.12
N PHE A 211 6.76 -28.91 0.57
CA PHE A 211 7.66 -29.79 1.28
C PHE A 211 9.10 -29.59 0.78
N TYR A 212 10.02 -29.25 1.69
CA TYR A 212 11.45 -29.11 1.39
C TYR A 212 12.17 -30.38 1.84
N ARG A 213 12.81 -31.08 0.92
CA ARG A 213 13.64 -32.24 1.20
C ARG A 213 15.09 -31.92 0.88
N VAL A 214 15.97 -32.15 1.84
CA VAL A 214 17.43 -32.04 1.65
C VAL A 214 18.01 -33.44 1.58
N GLU A 215 18.62 -33.78 0.47
CA GLU A 215 19.34 -35.06 0.29
C GLU A 215 20.84 -34.81 0.16
N ARG A 216 21.63 -35.69 0.74
CA ARG A 216 23.07 -35.67 0.49
C ARG A 216 23.32 -36.08 -0.95
N LYS A 217 24.13 -35.29 -1.66
CA LYS A 217 24.60 -35.66 -2.98
C LYS A 217 25.53 -36.88 -2.82
N SER A 218 25.16 -38.03 -3.38
CA SER A 218 25.99 -39.22 -3.50
C SER A 218 27.12 -39.01 -4.49
#